data_242b00dc9248b4d4d3081d29721dd85e
#
_entry.id   242b00dc9248b4d4d3081d29721dd85e
#
_cell.length_a   1.000
_cell.length_b   1.000
_cell.length_c   1.000
_cell.angle_alpha   90.00
_cell.angle_beta   90.00
_cell.angle_gamma   90.00
#
_symmetry.space_group_name_H-M   'P 1'
#
loop_
_entity.id
_entity.type
_entity.pdbx_description
1 polymer ?
#
loop_
_entity_poly.entity_id
_entity_poly.type
_entity_poly.pdbx_seq_one_letter_code
_entity_poly.pdbx_strand_id
1 'polypeptide(L)'
;MDCDAFYASVEKRDNPALRDVPVIVGGGARGVVTTACYLARIHGVRSAMPMFQARKLCPQAVEVPVRMGAYVEASRQVRALMDELTPIIEPLSLDEAFLDLTGTARLHKAPPAARLARLANRIKSEVGITISIGLSHNKFLAKIASDLDKPRGMALIGKAETATFLKGKPVAMLWGVGPAMQQKLAQAGIRNIDDLLRFSAKDLADRFGSIGLRLYGLSRGKDARRISASAKVKSISRETTFRADTADPEELDGYLWRLSVEVADRAKAKGLAGRVVVLKLKTGDFRQLSRRRTLDAPTQQADSIYQVARRLLESALAQGPFRLLGVGISGLCPDTSTAAAPDLLDTDAPKRLAVERATDSIRQKFGAESIKKGRALK
;
A
#
# COMPACT_ATOMS: atom_id res chain seq x y z
N MET A 1 -4.66 14.15 -6.11
CA MET A 1 -3.27 14.61 -6.16
C MET A 1 -2.31 13.45 -5.89
N ASP A 2 -1.05 13.59 -6.31
CA ASP A 2 -0.05 12.53 -6.27
C ASP A 2 1.34 13.20 -6.15
N CYS A 3 2.16 12.78 -5.18
CA CYS A 3 3.48 13.38 -4.99
C CYS A 3 4.47 12.84 -6.04
N ASP A 4 5.20 13.73 -6.68
CA ASP A 4 6.11 13.40 -7.77
C ASP A 4 7.32 12.60 -7.27
N ALA A 5 7.46 11.35 -7.72
CA ALA A 5 8.54 10.44 -7.34
C ALA A 5 8.82 10.46 -5.82
N PHE A 6 7.78 10.33 -5.02
CA PHE A 6 7.68 10.74 -3.61
C PHE A 6 8.92 10.42 -2.76
N TYR A 7 9.29 9.15 -2.59
CA TYR A 7 10.44 8.83 -1.72
C TYR A 7 11.74 9.41 -2.27
N ALA A 8 11.97 9.33 -3.57
CA ALA A 8 13.16 9.92 -4.16
C ALA A 8 13.19 11.44 -4.06
N SER A 9 12.03 12.10 -4.06
CA SER A 9 11.92 13.55 -3.83
C SER A 9 12.28 13.94 -2.40
N VAL A 10 11.84 13.15 -1.42
CA VAL A 10 12.22 13.33 0.00
C VAL A 10 13.73 13.13 0.19
N GLU A 11 14.33 12.09 -0.44
CA GLU A 11 15.78 11.87 -0.38
C GLU A 11 16.58 13.03 -0.98
N LYS A 12 16.14 13.55 -2.13
CA LYS A 12 16.78 14.70 -2.79
C LYS A 12 16.60 16.01 -2.01
N ARG A 13 15.49 16.16 -1.30
CA ARG A 13 15.23 17.29 -0.40
C ARG A 13 16.20 17.29 0.76
N ASP A 14 16.34 16.13 1.41
CA ASP A 14 17.12 15.97 2.64
C ASP A 14 18.63 15.90 2.38
N ASN A 15 19.05 15.53 1.17
CA ASN A 15 20.45 15.48 0.75
C ASN A 15 20.65 16.22 -0.59
N PRO A 16 21.12 17.47 -0.55
CA PRO A 16 21.33 18.28 -1.75
C PRO A 16 22.30 17.69 -2.78
N ALA A 17 23.23 16.83 -2.37
CA ALA A 17 24.16 16.15 -3.29
C ALA A 17 23.42 15.18 -4.25
N LEU A 18 22.20 14.77 -3.92
CA LEU A 18 21.37 13.92 -4.77
C LEU A 18 20.54 14.70 -5.79
N ARG A 19 20.53 16.03 -5.76
CA ARG A 19 19.62 16.87 -6.56
C ARG A 19 19.69 16.56 -8.06
N ASP A 20 20.88 16.53 -8.61
CA ASP A 20 21.11 16.48 -10.05
C ASP A 20 21.59 15.11 -10.57
N VAL A 21 21.52 14.09 -9.72
CA VAL A 21 21.92 12.72 -10.06
C VAL A 21 20.70 11.79 -10.11
N PRO A 22 20.76 10.71 -10.92
CA PRO A 22 19.74 9.66 -10.86
C PRO A 22 19.72 8.99 -9.48
N VAL A 23 18.55 8.89 -8.86
CA VAL A 23 18.34 8.29 -7.52
C VAL A 23 17.32 7.17 -7.62
N ILE A 24 17.66 6.04 -7.02
CA ILE A 24 16.80 4.87 -6.85
C ILE A 24 16.65 4.59 -5.36
N VAL A 25 15.45 4.68 -4.83
CA VAL A 25 15.15 4.28 -3.47
C VAL A 25 14.77 2.80 -3.46
N GLY A 26 15.46 2.03 -2.66
CA GLY A 26 15.30 0.57 -2.60
C GLY A 26 16.56 -0.08 -2.05
N GLY A 27 16.80 -1.32 -2.40
CA GLY A 27 18.03 -2.01 -2.03
C GLY A 27 17.85 -3.49 -1.74
N GLY A 28 18.97 -4.13 -1.39
CA GLY A 28 19.03 -5.56 -1.11
C GLY A 28 19.20 -6.43 -2.36
N ALA A 29 19.71 -7.66 -2.15
CA ALA A 29 20.00 -8.60 -3.25
C ALA A 29 18.74 -9.04 -4.00
N ARG A 30 17.63 -9.21 -3.29
CA ARG A 30 16.30 -9.59 -3.81
C ARG A 30 15.29 -8.46 -3.75
N GLY A 31 15.77 -7.23 -3.52
CA GLY A 31 14.92 -6.06 -3.41
C GLY A 31 14.42 -5.55 -4.75
N VAL A 32 13.45 -4.66 -4.66
CA VAL A 32 12.87 -3.96 -5.80
C VAL A 32 13.04 -2.45 -5.65
N VAL A 33 12.97 -1.76 -6.77
CA VAL A 33 12.86 -0.30 -6.78
C VAL A 33 11.56 0.09 -6.11
N THR A 34 11.65 0.77 -4.96
CA THR A 34 10.48 1.34 -4.30
C THR A 34 10.03 2.59 -5.05
N THR A 35 10.98 3.51 -5.32
CA THR A 35 10.75 4.70 -6.14
C THR A 35 12.02 5.06 -6.91
N ALA A 36 11.86 5.46 -8.16
CA ALA A 36 12.92 6.04 -8.98
C ALA A 36 12.61 7.51 -9.25
N CYS A 37 13.61 8.41 -9.11
CA CYS A 37 13.46 9.80 -9.52
C CYS A 37 13.32 9.92 -11.04
N TYR A 38 12.88 11.08 -11.52
CA TYR A 38 12.65 11.27 -12.97
C TYR A 38 13.92 11.08 -13.81
N LEU A 39 15.10 11.48 -13.30
CA LEU A 39 16.37 11.22 -13.98
C LEU A 39 16.64 9.72 -14.16
N ALA A 40 16.35 8.89 -13.16
CA ALA A 40 16.49 7.43 -13.30
C ALA A 40 15.40 6.84 -14.23
N ARG A 41 14.18 7.43 -14.24
CA ARG A 41 13.09 6.99 -15.11
C ARG A 41 13.38 7.21 -16.61
N ILE A 42 14.17 8.22 -16.98
CA ILE A 42 14.64 8.46 -18.35
C ILE A 42 15.41 7.23 -18.87
N HIS A 43 16.18 6.58 -18.01
CA HIS A 43 16.91 5.35 -18.34
C HIS A 43 16.04 4.08 -18.30
N GLY A 44 14.72 4.21 -18.14
CA GLY A 44 13.79 3.07 -18.13
C GLY A 44 13.55 2.44 -16.76
N VAL A 45 14.16 2.94 -15.67
CA VAL A 45 13.91 2.43 -14.32
C VAL A 45 12.48 2.74 -13.88
N ARG A 46 11.80 1.75 -13.29
CA ARG A 46 10.40 1.84 -12.82
C ARG A 46 10.25 1.25 -11.43
N SER A 47 9.25 1.72 -10.67
CA SER A 47 8.86 1.11 -9.39
C SER A 47 8.49 -0.36 -9.58
N ALA A 48 8.73 -1.16 -8.57
CA ALA A 48 8.60 -2.63 -8.53
C ALA A 48 9.58 -3.40 -9.43
N MET A 49 10.44 -2.73 -10.21
CA MET A 49 11.50 -3.39 -10.98
C MET A 49 12.52 -4.02 -10.03
N PRO A 50 13.00 -5.25 -10.30
CA PRO A 50 14.11 -5.83 -9.53
C PRO A 50 15.36 -4.94 -9.55
N MET A 51 16.01 -4.76 -8.39
CA MET A 51 17.18 -3.87 -8.28
C MET A 51 18.31 -4.23 -9.26
N PHE A 52 18.54 -5.51 -9.53
CA PHE A 52 19.57 -5.92 -10.48
C PHE A 52 19.29 -5.44 -11.92
N GLN A 53 18.01 -5.36 -12.31
CA GLN A 53 17.63 -4.80 -13.62
C GLN A 53 17.78 -3.28 -13.62
N ALA A 54 17.39 -2.62 -12.55
CA ALA A 54 17.54 -1.18 -12.41
C ALA A 54 19.02 -0.74 -12.50
N ARG A 55 19.93 -1.50 -11.87
CA ARG A 55 21.39 -1.30 -11.96
C ARG A 55 21.92 -1.44 -13.39
N LYS A 56 21.38 -2.38 -14.15
CA LYS A 56 21.77 -2.55 -15.57
C LYS A 56 21.30 -1.38 -16.43
N LEU A 57 20.11 -0.84 -16.16
CA LEU A 57 19.52 0.25 -16.95
C LEU A 57 20.13 1.61 -16.59
N CYS A 58 20.52 1.83 -15.35
CA CYS A 58 21.06 3.09 -14.87
C CYS A 58 22.24 2.84 -13.89
N PRO A 59 23.43 2.41 -14.41
CA PRO A 59 24.58 2.07 -13.55
C PRO A 59 25.09 3.25 -12.72
N GLN A 60 24.90 4.49 -13.19
CA GLN A 60 25.29 5.72 -12.52
C GLN A 60 24.30 6.17 -11.43
N ALA A 61 23.19 5.44 -11.20
CA ALA A 61 22.21 5.84 -10.20
C ALA A 61 22.75 5.63 -8.78
N VAL A 62 22.49 6.60 -7.92
CA VAL A 62 22.75 6.47 -6.48
C VAL A 62 21.60 5.67 -5.85
N GLU A 63 21.93 4.55 -5.25
CA GLU A 63 20.98 3.73 -4.49
C GLU A 63 20.88 4.25 -3.06
N VAL A 64 19.66 4.50 -2.61
CA VAL A 64 19.37 5.01 -1.27
C VAL A 64 18.47 4.03 -0.54
N PRO A 65 18.78 3.66 0.71
CA PRO A 65 17.91 2.78 1.50
C PRO A 65 16.59 3.48 1.83
N VAL A 66 15.54 2.67 2.08
CA VAL A 66 14.21 3.17 2.45
C VAL A 66 14.22 3.77 3.86
N ARG A 67 13.89 5.06 4.00
CA ARG A 67 13.73 5.78 5.27
C ARG A 67 12.25 6.04 5.57
N MET A 68 11.50 4.98 5.90
CA MET A 68 10.03 5.06 6.06
C MET A 68 9.56 6.16 7.00
N GLY A 69 10.28 6.43 8.09
CA GLY A 69 9.95 7.51 9.03
C GLY A 69 9.93 8.90 8.38
N ALA A 70 10.93 9.21 7.53
CA ALA A 70 10.99 10.48 6.80
C ALA A 70 9.83 10.62 5.81
N TYR A 71 9.43 9.52 5.16
CA TYR A 71 8.31 9.54 4.20
C TYR A 71 6.96 9.71 4.90
N VAL A 72 6.75 9.04 6.02
CA VAL A 72 5.53 9.21 6.84
C VAL A 72 5.41 10.65 7.33
N GLU A 73 6.51 11.26 7.78
CA GLU A 73 6.52 12.64 8.24
C GLU A 73 6.21 13.63 7.09
N ALA A 74 6.85 13.47 5.93
CA ALA A 74 6.54 14.29 4.76
C ALA A 74 5.07 14.12 4.31
N SER A 75 4.55 12.89 4.32
CA SER A 75 3.13 12.62 4.03
C SER A 75 2.20 13.33 5.01
N ARG A 76 2.54 13.35 6.31
CA ARG A 76 1.77 14.04 7.35
C ARG A 76 1.72 15.54 7.12
N GLN A 77 2.85 16.16 6.76
CA GLN A 77 2.94 17.59 6.43
C GLN A 77 2.10 17.94 5.21
N VAL A 78 2.19 17.13 4.15
CA VAL A 78 1.36 17.31 2.94
C VAL A 78 -0.13 17.20 3.27
N ARG A 79 -0.53 16.24 4.12
CA ARG A 79 -1.93 16.08 4.54
C ARG A 79 -2.43 17.26 5.36
N ALA A 80 -1.63 17.81 6.26
CA ALA A 80 -2.02 18.99 7.02
C ALA A 80 -2.38 20.17 6.10
N LEU A 81 -1.62 20.36 5.01
CA LEU A 81 -1.94 21.37 4.00
C LEU A 81 -3.21 21.06 3.20
N MET A 82 -3.52 19.78 2.97
CA MET A 82 -4.78 19.38 2.33
C MET A 82 -6.00 19.62 3.25
N ASP A 83 -5.87 19.34 4.55
CA ASP A 83 -6.94 19.52 5.55
C ASP A 83 -7.40 20.97 5.64
N GLU A 84 -6.52 21.93 5.37
CA GLU A 84 -6.89 23.34 5.25
C GLU A 84 -7.79 23.65 4.03
N LEU A 85 -7.73 22.80 3.01
CA LEU A 85 -8.48 22.99 1.78
C LEU A 85 -9.87 22.34 1.82
N THR A 86 -9.98 21.15 2.42
CA THR A 86 -11.24 20.42 2.60
C THR A 86 -11.09 19.36 3.69
N PRO A 87 -12.15 19.15 4.52
CA PRO A 87 -12.15 18.05 5.50
C PRO A 87 -12.44 16.67 4.88
N ILE A 88 -12.82 16.61 3.59
CA ILE A 88 -13.17 15.35 2.92
C ILE A 88 -12.01 14.89 2.07
N ILE A 89 -11.10 14.15 2.70
CA ILE A 89 -9.89 13.59 2.08
C ILE A 89 -9.92 12.08 2.20
N GLU A 90 -9.68 11.39 1.09
CA GLU A 90 -9.49 9.94 1.04
C GLU A 90 -8.04 9.63 0.64
N PRO A 91 -7.18 9.25 1.59
CA PRO A 91 -5.84 8.80 1.27
C PRO A 91 -5.88 7.45 0.57
N LEU A 92 -5.13 7.31 -0.52
CA LEU A 92 -4.90 6.04 -1.21
C LEU A 92 -3.60 5.37 -0.75
N SER A 93 -2.58 6.19 -0.48
CA SER A 93 -1.24 5.80 -0.05
C SER A 93 -0.63 6.91 0.81
N LEU A 94 0.68 6.88 1.04
CA LEU A 94 1.42 7.99 1.67
C LEU A 94 1.51 9.22 0.76
N ASP A 95 1.47 9.03 -0.54
CA ASP A 95 1.74 10.04 -1.57
C ASP A 95 0.53 10.40 -2.43
N GLU A 96 -0.58 9.68 -2.30
CA GLU A 96 -1.79 9.91 -3.10
C GLU A 96 -3.01 10.14 -2.22
N ALA A 97 -3.85 11.12 -2.61
CA ALA A 97 -5.15 11.33 -2.00
C ALA A 97 -6.16 11.91 -2.98
N PHE A 98 -7.44 11.57 -2.76
CA PHE A 98 -8.57 12.31 -3.31
C PHE A 98 -9.03 13.37 -2.33
N LEU A 99 -9.36 14.55 -2.86
CA LEU A 99 -9.95 15.66 -2.13
C LEU A 99 -11.30 16.00 -2.74
N ASP A 100 -12.35 16.07 -1.92
CA ASP A 100 -13.64 16.58 -2.38
C ASP A 100 -13.71 18.09 -2.16
N LEU A 101 -13.77 18.83 -3.26
CA LEU A 101 -13.84 20.28 -3.26
C LEU A 101 -15.26 20.79 -3.49
N THR A 102 -16.27 19.90 -3.48
CA THR A 102 -17.67 20.28 -3.67
C THR A 102 -18.09 21.27 -2.57
N GLY A 103 -18.68 22.39 -2.98
CA GLY A 103 -19.15 23.43 -2.05
C GLY A 103 -18.06 24.35 -1.47
N THR A 104 -16.77 24.06 -1.67
CA THR A 104 -15.68 24.85 -1.06
C THR A 104 -15.40 26.18 -1.77
N ALA A 105 -15.92 26.39 -2.99
CA ALA A 105 -15.68 27.61 -3.77
C ALA A 105 -16.13 28.89 -3.06
N ARG A 106 -17.27 28.84 -2.37
CA ARG A 106 -17.79 29.98 -1.59
C ARG A 106 -16.92 30.28 -0.38
N LEU A 107 -16.49 29.25 0.35
CA LEU A 107 -15.62 29.36 1.51
C LEU A 107 -14.28 30.01 1.12
N HIS A 108 -13.71 29.55 0.05
CA HIS A 108 -12.39 29.99 -0.38
C HIS A 108 -12.39 31.21 -1.30
N LYS A 109 -13.55 31.69 -1.74
CA LYS A 109 -13.72 32.82 -2.67
C LYS A 109 -12.83 32.70 -3.93
N ALA A 110 -12.58 31.46 -4.39
CA ALA A 110 -11.74 31.17 -5.55
C ALA A 110 -12.13 29.82 -6.18
N PRO A 111 -11.96 29.66 -7.50
CA PRO A 111 -12.23 28.40 -8.17
C PRO A 111 -11.29 27.29 -7.70
N PRO A 112 -11.75 26.01 -7.71
CA PRO A 112 -10.96 24.86 -7.27
C PRO A 112 -9.56 24.79 -7.88
N ALA A 113 -9.42 25.06 -9.18
CA ALA A 113 -8.13 25.03 -9.86
C ALA A 113 -7.12 26.01 -9.27
N ALA A 114 -7.53 27.27 -8.97
CA ALA A 114 -6.65 28.25 -8.35
C ALA A 114 -6.22 27.84 -6.93
N ARG A 115 -7.10 27.19 -6.18
CA ARG A 115 -6.78 26.68 -4.84
C ARG A 115 -5.81 25.52 -4.89
N LEU A 116 -5.99 24.60 -5.82
CA LEU A 116 -5.09 23.47 -6.02
C LEU A 116 -3.70 23.94 -6.49
N ALA A 117 -3.61 24.95 -7.37
CA ALA A 117 -2.34 25.55 -7.74
C ALA A 117 -1.62 26.18 -6.55
N ARG A 118 -2.34 26.89 -5.66
CA ARG A 118 -1.79 27.42 -4.41
C ARG A 118 -1.32 26.31 -3.48
N LEU A 119 -2.09 25.22 -3.35
CA LEU A 119 -1.69 24.03 -2.57
C LEU A 119 -0.39 23.45 -3.10
N ALA A 120 -0.24 23.27 -4.42
CA ALA A 120 0.98 22.77 -5.04
C ALA A 120 2.21 23.66 -4.73
N ASN A 121 2.03 24.99 -4.82
CA ASN A 121 3.08 25.94 -4.47
C ASN A 121 3.45 25.90 -2.98
N ARG A 122 2.46 25.78 -2.09
CA ARG A 122 2.70 25.66 -0.65
C ARG A 122 3.43 24.36 -0.31
N ILE A 123 3.02 23.24 -0.86
CA ILE A 123 3.72 21.96 -0.65
C ILE A 123 5.18 22.08 -1.11
N LYS A 124 5.43 22.73 -2.24
CA LYS A 124 6.80 22.96 -2.72
C LYS A 124 7.61 23.86 -1.79
N SER A 125 7.05 24.94 -1.28
CA SER A 125 7.77 25.89 -0.40
C SER A 125 7.89 25.39 1.04
N GLU A 126 6.86 24.75 1.61
CA GLU A 126 6.80 24.38 3.02
C GLU A 126 7.30 22.95 3.28
N VAL A 127 7.06 22.01 2.34
CA VAL A 127 7.48 20.60 2.49
C VAL A 127 8.70 20.25 1.64
N GLY A 128 9.01 21.06 0.62
CA GLY A 128 10.18 20.89 -0.24
C GLY A 128 10.07 19.77 -1.29
N ILE A 129 8.87 19.29 -1.57
CA ILE A 129 8.59 18.30 -2.62
C ILE A 129 7.56 18.84 -3.60
N THR A 130 7.40 18.18 -4.76
CA THR A 130 6.40 18.57 -5.75
C THR A 130 5.28 17.56 -5.86
N ILE A 131 4.13 18.03 -6.33
CA ILE A 131 2.95 17.21 -6.56
C ILE A 131 2.42 17.44 -7.97
N SER A 132 1.72 16.44 -8.50
CA SER A 132 0.88 16.55 -9.69
C SER A 132 -0.59 16.39 -9.33
N ILE A 133 -1.45 17.15 -10.00
CA ILE A 133 -2.86 17.28 -9.63
C ILE A 133 -3.73 16.96 -10.83
N GLY A 134 -4.73 16.09 -10.62
CA GLY A 134 -5.82 15.90 -11.56
C GLY A 134 -7.11 16.45 -10.99
N LEU A 135 -7.78 17.34 -11.68
CA LEU A 135 -9.08 17.89 -11.32
C LEU A 135 -10.15 17.35 -12.26
N SER A 136 -11.19 16.74 -11.72
CA SER A 136 -12.31 16.24 -12.50
C SER A 136 -13.57 16.08 -11.65
N HIS A 137 -14.69 15.73 -12.28
CA HIS A 137 -15.99 15.56 -11.66
C HIS A 137 -16.20 14.19 -10.98
N ASN A 138 -15.23 13.27 -11.07
CA ASN A 138 -15.24 11.99 -10.35
C ASN A 138 -13.80 11.48 -10.09
N LYS A 139 -13.70 10.49 -9.19
CA LYS A 139 -12.42 9.92 -8.73
C LYS A 139 -11.59 9.29 -9.85
N PHE A 140 -12.25 8.56 -10.75
CA PHE A 140 -11.61 7.87 -11.86
C PHE A 140 -10.87 8.83 -12.78
N LEU A 141 -11.55 9.86 -13.27
CA LEU A 141 -10.95 10.85 -14.18
C LEU A 141 -9.94 11.74 -13.46
N ALA A 142 -10.19 12.11 -12.21
CA ALA A 142 -9.22 12.87 -11.41
C ALA A 142 -7.90 12.10 -11.23
N LYS A 143 -7.96 10.76 -11.02
CA LYS A 143 -6.75 9.92 -10.92
C LYS A 143 -6.01 9.87 -12.26
N ILE A 144 -6.70 9.69 -13.38
CA ILE A 144 -6.06 9.74 -14.71
C ILE A 144 -5.43 11.09 -14.93
N ALA A 145 -6.16 12.18 -14.69
CA ALA A 145 -5.68 13.54 -14.91
C ALA A 145 -4.40 13.82 -14.10
N SER A 146 -4.26 13.28 -12.89
CA SER A 146 -3.06 13.50 -12.08
C SER A 146 -1.78 12.88 -12.66
N ASP A 147 -1.90 11.98 -13.64
CA ASP A 147 -0.76 11.33 -14.29
C ASP A 147 -0.40 11.93 -15.67
N LEU A 148 -1.26 12.78 -16.27
CA LEU A 148 -1.10 13.27 -17.64
C LEU A 148 0.12 14.18 -17.82
N ASP A 149 0.32 15.10 -16.88
CA ASP A 149 1.34 16.16 -17.00
C ASP A 149 2.45 16.02 -15.94
N LYS A 150 2.69 14.81 -15.41
CA LYS A 150 3.78 14.57 -14.45
C LYS A 150 5.16 14.86 -15.08
N PRO A 151 6.10 15.46 -14.33
CA PRO A 151 5.99 15.98 -12.97
C PRO A 151 5.50 17.43 -12.89
N ARG A 152 5.03 17.87 -11.72
CA ARG A 152 4.60 19.23 -11.39
C ARG A 152 3.42 19.72 -12.25
N GLY A 153 2.66 18.76 -12.75
CA GLY A 153 1.56 19.03 -13.67
C GLY A 153 0.23 19.28 -12.97
N MET A 154 -0.65 19.96 -13.68
CA MET A 154 -2.03 20.11 -13.28
C MET A 154 -2.92 19.96 -14.49
N ALA A 155 -3.63 18.83 -14.57
CA ALA A 155 -4.55 18.54 -15.67
C ALA A 155 -6.00 18.59 -15.21
N LEU A 156 -6.88 19.06 -16.09
CA LEU A 156 -8.32 19.12 -15.89
C LEU A 156 -9.02 18.25 -16.95
N ILE A 157 -9.95 17.42 -16.51
CA ILE A 157 -10.89 16.70 -17.38
C ILE A 157 -12.28 17.11 -16.97
N GLY A 158 -12.91 17.98 -17.73
CA GLY A 158 -14.28 18.45 -17.52
C GLY A 158 -15.32 17.39 -17.91
N LYS A 159 -16.56 17.62 -17.47
CA LYS A 159 -17.65 16.68 -17.76
C LYS A 159 -17.99 16.64 -19.25
N ALA A 160 -17.94 17.78 -19.93
CA ALA A 160 -18.24 17.88 -21.36
C ALA A 160 -17.20 17.16 -22.22
N GLU A 161 -15.90 17.25 -21.83
CA GLU A 161 -14.79 16.68 -22.59
C GLU A 161 -14.56 15.19 -22.32
N THR A 162 -15.23 14.62 -21.33
CA THR A 162 -14.96 13.25 -20.84
C THR A 162 -15.07 12.20 -21.96
N ALA A 163 -16.11 12.23 -22.77
CA ALA A 163 -16.30 11.25 -23.85
C ALA A 163 -15.20 11.37 -24.91
N THR A 164 -14.88 12.58 -25.34
CA THR A 164 -13.80 12.88 -26.30
C THR A 164 -12.45 12.45 -25.74
N PHE A 165 -12.18 12.74 -24.46
CA PHE A 165 -10.94 12.35 -23.79
C PHE A 165 -10.73 10.85 -23.76
N LEU A 166 -11.79 10.05 -23.46
CA LEU A 166 -11.70 8.60 -23.34
C LEU A 166 -11.63 7.88 -24.69
N LYS A 167 -12.08 8.52 -25.77
CA LYS A 167 -12.11 7.94 -27.11
C LYS A 167 -10.70 7.52 -27.57
N GLY A 168 -10.59 6.30 -28.09
CA GLY A 168 -9.34 5.75 -28.61
C GLY A 168 -8.29 5.39 -27.53
N LYS A 169 -8.55 5.65 -26.25
CA LYS A 169 -7.59 5.35 -25.18
C LYS A 169 -7.55 3.85 -24.87
N PRO A 170 -6.37 3.31 -24.53
CA PRO A 170 -6.23 1.90 -24.16
C PRO A 170 -6.95 1.58 -22.85
N VAL A 171 -7.50 0.36 -22.74
CA VAL A 171 -8.14 -0.12 -21.50
C VAL A 171 -7.19 -0.14 -20.29
N ALA A 172 -5.88 -0.19 -20.53
CA ALA A 172 -4.85 -0.09 -19.49
C ALA A 172 -4.94 1.21 -18.67
N MET A 173 -5.55 2.27 -19.22
CA MET A 173 -5.78 3.54 -18.53
C MET A 173 -6.86 3.43 -17.44
N LEU A 174 -7.73 2.43 -17.54
CA LEU A 174 -8.82 2.25 -16.57
C LEU A 174 -8.25 1.74 -15.23
N TRP A 175 -8.49 2.47 -14.18
CA TRP A 175 -8.04 2.10 -12.85
C TRP A 175 -8.55 0.73 -12.40
N GLY A 176 -7.61 -0.19 -12.12
CA GLY A 176 -7.86 -1.58 -11.77
C GLY A 176 -7.69 -2.56 -12.94
N VAL A 177 -7.33 -2.07 -14.12
CA VAL A 177 -6.99 -2.90 -15.28
C VAL A 177 -5.46 -3.12 -15.33
N GLY A 178 -4.98 -4.02 -14.49
CA GLY A 178 -3.58 -4.46 -14.49
C GLY A 178 -3.29 -5.49 -15.61
N PRO A 179 -2.03 -5.94 -15.77
CA PRO A 179 -1.61 -6.82 -16.88
C PRO A 179 -2.49 -8.07 -17.07
N ALA A 180 -2.86 -8.75 -15.98
CA ALA A 180 -3.72 -9.94 -16.05
C ALA A 180 -5.13 -9.64 -16.59
N MET A 181 -5.70 -8.48 -16.21
CA MET A 181 -7.01 -8.06 -16.74
C MET A 181 -6.89 -7.58 -18.18
N GLN A 182 -5.82 -6.88 -18.54
CA GLN A 182 -5.55 -6.51 -19.94
C GLN A 182 -5.49 -7.74 -20.84
N GLN A 183 -4.81 -8.80 -20.40
CA GLN A 183 -4.74 -10.05 -21.15
C GLN A 183 -6.12 -10.69 -21.33
N LYS A 184 -6.95 -10.74 -20.28
CA LYS A 184 -8.33 -11.26 -20.35
C LYS A 184 -9.21 -10.44 -21.30
N LEU A 185 -9.10 -9.12 -21.24
CA LEU A 185 -9.83 -8.21 -22.11
C LEU A 185 -9.38 -8.37 -23.58
N ALA A 186 -8.07 -8.49 -23.82
CA ALA A 186 -7.51 -8.70 -25.16
C ALA A 186 -7.99 -10.03 -25.79
N GLN A 187 -8.10 -11.11 -24.99
CA GLN A 187 -8.68 -12.39 -25.43
C GLN A 187 -10.15 -12.26 -25.83
N ALA A 188 -10.87 -11.31 -25.25
CA ALA A 188 -12.26 -10.99 -25.61
C ALA A 188 -12.37 -9.92 -26.73
N GLY A 189 -11.25 -9.56 -27.38
CA GLY A 189 -11.23 -8.55 -28.45
C GLY A 189 -11.32 -7.11 -27.95
N ILE A 190 -11.11 -6.86 -26.64
CA ILE A 190 -11.22 -5.54 -26.00
C ILE A 190 -9.83 -5.02 -25.72
N ARG A 191 -9.39 -4.00 -26.45
CA ARG A 191 -8.07 -3.35 -26.29
C ARG A 191 -8.19 -1.89 -25.91
N ASN A 192 -9.20 -1.21 -26.45
CA ASN A 192 -9.47 0.21 -26.22
C ASN A 192 -10.76 0.41 -25.44
N ILE A 193 -10.91 1.59 -24.85
CA ILE A 193 -12.12 1.97 -24.10
C ILE A 193 -13.37 1.91 -25.01
N ASP A 194 -13.23 2.28 -26.29
CA ASP A 194 -14.31 2.25 -27.27
C ASP A 194 -14.85 0.81 -27.49
N ASP A 195 -13.99 -0.20 -27.38
CA ASP A 195 -14.42 -1.60 -27.51
C ASP A 195 -15.42 -2.00 -26.41
N LEU A 196 -15.26 -1.44 -25.19
CA LEU A 196 -16.18 -1.65 -24.08
C LEU A 196 -17.57 -1.03 -24.33
N LEU A 197 -17.66 0.01 -25.15
CA LEU A 197 -18.94 0.67 -25.45
C LEU A 197 -19.91 -0.21 -26.24
N ARG A 198 -19.39 -1.24 -26.95
CA ARG A 198 -20.17 -2.18 -27.74
C ARG A 198 -20.94 -3.18 -26.90
N PHE A 199 -20.59 -3.33 -25.63
CA PHE A 199 -21.18 -4.32 -24.72
C PHE A 199 -22.19 -3.68 -23.79
N SER A 200 -23.25 -4.45 -23.49
CA SER A 200 -24.18 -4.10 -22.41
C SER A 200 -23.55 -4.31 -21.03
N ALA A 201 -24.16 -3.74 -19.99
CA ALA A 201 -23.74 -3.97 -18.62
C ALA A 201 -23.82 -5.46 -18.25
N LYS A 202 -24.85 -6.15 -18.75
CA LYS A 202 -25.03 -7.58 -18.52
C LYS A 202 -23.93 -8.40 -19.19
N ASP A 203 -23.61 -8.14 -20.45
CA ASP A 203 -22.56 -8.88 -21.17
C ASP A 203 -21.19 -8.77 -20.47
N LEU A 204 -20.85 -7.57 -19.99
CA LEU A 204 -19.61 -7.36 -19.26
C LEU A 204 -19.63 -8.01 -17.86
N ALA A 205 -20.80 -8.02 -17.21
CA ALA A 205 -20.95 -8.70 -15.92
C ALA A 205 -20.83 -10.22 -16.06
N ASP A 206 -21.46 -10.81 -17.06
CA ASP A 206 -21.42 -12.24 -17.33
C ASP A 206 -19.99 -12.73 -17.66
N ARG A 207 -19.21 -11.92 -18.39
CA ARG A 207 -17.81 -12.24 -18.79
C ARG A 207 -16.77 -11.97 -17.72
N PHE A 208 -16.92 -10.89 -16.96
CA PHE A 208 -15.88 -10.37 -16.07
C PHE A 208 -16.35 -10.15 -14.63
N GLY A 209 -17.59 -10.52 -14.28
CA GLY A 209 -18.16 -10.35 -12.95
C GLY A 209 -18.30 -8.87 -12.54
N SER A 210 -18.10 -8.58 -11.27
CA SER A 210 -18.21 -7.23 -10.72
C SER A 210 -17.27 -6.21 -11.36
N ILE A 211 -16.10 -6.66 -11.84
CA ILE A 211 -15.16 -5.81 -12.60
C ILE A 211 -15.79 -5.41 -13.93
N GLY A 212 -16.53 -6.30 -14.62
CA GLY A 212 -17.23 -5.99 -15.85
C GLY A 212 -18.24 -4.84 -15.69
N LEU A 213 -19.06 -4.87 -14.63
CA LEU A 213 -19.96 -3.76 -14.29
C LEU A 213 -19.24 -2.44 -14.09
N ARG A 214 -18.08 -2.50 -13.40
CA ARG A 214 -17.25 -1.32 -13.19
C ARG A 214 -16.70 -0.79 -14.51
N LEU A 215 -16.17 -1.66 -15.37
CA LEU A 215 -15.65 -1.29 -16.69
C LEU A 215 -16.73 -0.65 -17.56
N TYR A 216 -17.97 -1.15 -17.51
CA TYR A 216 -19.11 -0.55 -18.18
C TYR A 216 -19.33 0.91 -17.79
N GLY A 217 -19.29 1.21 -16.49
CA GLY A 217 -19.41 2.59 -16.00
C GLY A 217 -18.22 3.46 -16.39
N LEU A 218 -16.98 2.98 -16.13
CA LEU A 218 -15.77 3.73 -16.39
C LEU A 218 -15.57 4.06 -17.87
N SER A 219 -15.88 3.13 -18.80
CA SER A 219 -15.79 3.40 -20.24
C SER A 219 -16.72 4.51 -20.72
N ARG A 220 -17.77 4.80 -19.96
CA ARG A 220 -18.74 5.90 -20.19
C ARG A 220 -18.47 7.13 -19.32
N GLY A 221 -17.27 7.21 -18.71
CA GLY A 221 -16.87 8.31 -17.81
C GLY A 221 -17.64 8.36 -16.49
N LYS A 222 -18.34 7.30 -16.11
CA LYS A 222 -19.18 7.25 -14.90
C LYS A 222 -18.45 6.54 -13.77
N ASP A 223 -18.30 7.23 -12.63
CA ASP A 223 -17.80 6.66 -11.38
C ASP A 223 -18.63 7.24 -10.22
N ALA A 224 -19.51 6.43 -9.68
CA ALA A 224 -20.42 6.83 -8.61
C ALA A 224 -19.79 6.75 -7.20
N ARG A 225 -18.53 6.34 -7.08
CA ARG A 225 -17.86 6.23 -5.78
C ARG A 225 -17.65 7.61 -5.16
N ARG A 226 -18.15 7.79 -3.95
CA ARG A 226 -17.89 9.00 -3.17
C ARG A 226 -16.49 8.95 -2.55
N ILE A 227 -15.95 10.11 -2.25
CA ILE A 227 -14.73 10.25 -1.44
C ILE A 227 -15.11 9.92 0.01
N SER A 228 -14.35 9.04 0.65
CA SER A 228 -14.59 8.58 2.02
C SER A 228 -13.34 8.79 2.87
N ALA A 229 -13.45 9.66 3.88
CA ALA A 229 -12.35 9.91 4.81
C ALA A 229 -12.05 8.73 5.75
N SER A 230 -12.96 7.74 5.88
CA SER A 230 -12.82 6.63 6.80
C SER A 230 -12.70 5.29 6.08
N ALA A 231 -11.51 4.92 5.67
CA ALA A 231 -11.23 3.54 5.29
C ALA A 231 -10.92 2.72 6.54
N LYS A 232 -11.83 1.80 6.93
CA LYS A 232 -11.57 0.86 8.03
C LYS A 232 -10.39 -0.04 7.65
N VAL A 233 -9.42 -0.17 8.56
CA VAL A 233 -8.32 -1.15 8.42
C VAL A 233 -8.93 -2.55 8.39
N LYS A 234 -8.64 -3.31 7.34
CA LYS A 234 -9.20 -4.67 7.14
C LYS A 234 -8.30 -5.79 7.63
N SER A 235 -6.98 -5.55 7.62
CA SER A 235 -5.96 -6.50 8.07
C SER A 235 -4.71 -5.77 8.53
N ILE A 236 -3.94 -6.41 9.40
CA ILE A 236 -2.60 -5.98 9.81
C ILE A 236 -1.67 -7.15 9.51
N SER A 237 -0.62 -6.93 8.71
CA SER A 237 0.30 -7.97 8.32
C SER A 237 1.73 -7.48 8.20
N ARG A 238 2.67 -8.42 8.26
CA ARG A 238 4.07 -8.22 8.00
C ARG A 238 4.63 -9.40 7.23
N GLU A 239 5.51 -9.14 6.27
CA GLU A 239 6.19 -10.18 5.49
C GLU A 239 7.64 -9.82 5.25
N THR A 240 8.47 -10.83 5.05
CA THR A 240 9.88 -10.69 4.71
C THR A 240 10.28 -11.62 3.57
N THR A 241 11.13 -11.13 2.68
CA THR A 241 11.78 -11.93 1.63
C THR A 241 13.16 -12.32 2.13
N PHE A 242 13.48 -13.60 2.11
CA PHE A 242 14.76 -14.13 2.58
C PHE A 242 15.90 -13.83 1.60
N ARG A 243 17.14 -13.81 2.08
CA ARG A 243 18.33 -13.65 1.23
C ARG A 243 18.52 -14.83 0.28
N ALA A 244 18.29 -16.04 0.77
CA ALA A 244 18.24 -17.30 0.02
C ALA A 244 16.91 -18.00 0.31
N ASP A 245 16.47 -18.88 -0.58
CA ASP A 245 15.30 -19.71 -0.31
C ASP A 245 15.67 -20.70 0.79
N THR A 246 14.76 -20.90 1.76
CA THR A 246 15.00 -21.78 2.90
C THR A 246 13.85 -22.76 3.10
N ALA A 247 14.20 -23.99 3.50
CA ALA A 247 13.27 -24.99 3.98
C ALA A 247 13.56 -25.36 5.45
N ASP A 248 14.55 -24.69 6.07
CA ASP A 248 14.95 -24.96 7.44
C ASP A 248 13.82 -24.54 8.41
N PRO A 249 13.23 -25.50 9.16
CA PRO A 249 12.15 -25.23 10.07
C PRO A 249 12.54 -24.28 11.20
N GLU A 250 13.79 -24.32 11.69
CA GLU A 250 14.24 -23.46 12.79
C GLU A 250 14.40 -22.01 12.31
N GLU A 251 14.96 -21.81 11.13
CA GLU A 251 15.08 -20.49 10.51
C GLU A 251 13.70 -19.88 10.27
N LEU A 252 12.78 -20.66 9.68
CA LEU A 252 11.40 -20.25 9.43
C LEU A 252 10.65 -19.90 10.71
N ASP A 253 10.83 -20.69 11.79
CA ASP A 253 10.22 -20.45 13.11
C ASP A 253 10.73 -19.14 13.71
N GLY A 254 12.03 -18.83 13.61
CA GLY A 254 12.61 -17.57 14.05
C GLY A 254 12.02 -16.36 13.31
N TYR A 255 11.85 -16.44 11.99
CA TYR A 255 11.16 -15.40 11.22
C TYR A 255 9.69 -15.27 11.61
N LEU A 256 9.01 -16.40 11.77
CA LEU A 256 7.59 -16.44 12.13
C LEU A 256 7.33 -15.71 13.45
N TRP A 257 8.18 -15.97 14.45
CA TRP A 257 8.10 -15.29 15.75
C TRP A 257 8.29 -13.78 15.60
N ARG A 258 9.36 -13.33 14.93
CA ARG A 258 9.64 -11.89 14.73
C ARG A 258 8.47 -11.17 14.05
N LEU A 259 7.93 -11.76 12.98
CA LEU A 259 6.80 -11.19 12.26
C LEU A 259 5.51 -11.17 13.11
N SER A 260 5.29 -12.18 13.95
CA SER A 260 4.15 -12.21 14.86
C SER A 260 4.21 -11.09 15.90
N VAL A 261 5.40 -10.82 16.43
CA VAL A 261 5.62 -9.70 17.37
C VAL A 261 5.34 -8.36 16.65
N GLU A 262 5.89 -8.15 15.44
CA GLU A 262 5.65 -6.90 14.69
C GLU A 262 4.16 -6.68 14.36
N VAL A 263 3.41 -7.76 14.07
CA VAL A 263 1.96 -7.69 13.82
C VAL A 263 1.21 -7.35 15.10
N ALA A 264 1.57 -7.99 16.24
CA ALA A 264 0.99 -7.71 17.53
C ALA A 264 1.22 -6.26 17.97
N ASP A 265 2.46 -5.75 17.85
CA ASP A 265 2.81 -4.38 18.21
C ASP A 265 2.00 -3.37 17.39
N ARG A 266 1.80 -3.63 16.09
CA ARG A 266 0.96 -2.78 15.22
C ARG A 266 -0.52 -2.85 15.56
N ALA A 267 -1.00 -4.02 15.99
CA ALA A 267 -2.38 -4.20 16.41
C ALA A 267 -2.66 -3.43 17.70
N LYS A 268 -1.76 -3.57 18.70
CA LYS A 268 -1.81 -2.84 19.98
C LYS A 268 -1.77 -1.32 19.78
N ALA A 269 -0.85 -0.84 18.95
CA ALA A 269 -0.72 0.60 18.66
C ALA A 269 -1.98 1.19 18.00
N LYS A 270 -2.86 0.36 17.41
CA LYS A 270 -4.13 0.76 16.81
C LYS A 270 -5.35 0.45 17.67
N GLY A 271 -5.17 -0.19 18.83
CA GLY A 271 -6.27 -0.68 19.66
C GLY A 271 -7.15 -1.70 18.93
N LEU A 272 -6.56 -2.55 18.09
CA LEU A 272 -7.27 -3.53 17.28
C LEU A 272 -6.86 -4.96 17.64
N ALA A 273 -7.83 -5.88 17.62
CA ALA A 273 -7.61 -7.31 17.70
C ALA A 273 -8.15 -8.00 16.44
N GLY A 274 -7.57 -9.13 16.04
CA GLY A 274 -7.98 -9.86 14.85
C GLY A 274 -8.47 -11.27 15.16
N ARG A 275 -9.53 -11.69 14.48
CA ARG A 275 -10.13 -13.03 14.65
C ARG A 275 -9.57 -14.08 13.71
N VAL A 276 -8.87 -13.68 12.66
CA VAL A 276 -8.32 -14.62 11.67
C VAL A 276 -6.82 -14.42 11.58
N VAL A 277 -6.05 -15.47 11.86
CA VAL A 277 -4.60 -15.49 11.60
C VAL A 277 -4.36 -16.02 10.20
N VAL A 278 -3.49 -15.32 9.45
CA VAL A 278 -3.14 -15.65 8.08
C VAL A 278 -1.63 -15.84 7.98
N LEU A 279 -1.23 -16.98 7.43
CA LEU A 279 0.14 -17.28 7.00
C LEU A 279 0.21 -17.10 5.47
N LYS A 280 1.21 -16.40 5.01
CA LYS A 280 1.56 -16.25 3.59
C LYS A 280 2.96 -16.80 3.35
N LEU A 281 3.09 -17.67 2.36
CA LEU A 281 4.37 -18.20 1.92
C LEU A 281 4.53 -17.95 0.41
N LYS A 282 5.75 -17.80 -0.06
CA LYS A 282 6.06 -17.75 -1.49
C LYS A 282 7.28 -18.60 -1.76
N THR A 283 7.20 -19.45 -2.78
CA THR A 283 8.31 -20.30 -3.26
C THR A 283 9.25 -19.53 -4.20
N GLY A 284 10.40 -20.10 -4.54
CA GLY A 284 11.38 -19.50 -5.43
C GLY A 284 10.85 -19.21 -6.83
N ASP A 285 9.92 -20.03 -7.34
CA ASP A 285 9.19 -19.85 -8.60
C ASP A 285 8.01 -18.84 -8.48
N PHE A 286 7.93 -18.10 -7.38
CA PHE A 286 6.91 -17.08 -7.10
C PHE A 286 5.49 -17.62 -6.89
N ARG A 287 5.28 -18.92 -6.76
CA ARG A 287 3.99 -19.48 -6.37
C ARG A 287 3.65 -19.03 -4.94
N GLN A 288 2.49 -18.41 -4.78
CA GLN A 288 2.01 -17.95 -3.48
C GLN A 288 1.09 -18.97 -2.84
N LEU A 289 1.38 -19.31 -1.59
CA LEU A 289 0.57 -20.14 -0.72
C LEU A 289 0.00 -19.26 0.39
N SER A 290 -1.27 -19.43 0.70
CA SER A 290 -1.90 -18.78 1.84
C SER A 290 -2.65 -19.82 2.67
N ARG A 291 -2.49 -19.74 3.98
CA ARG A 291 -3.22 -20.54 4.96
C ARG A 291 -3.83 -19.63 6.00
N ARG A 292 -4.98 -19.96 6.49
CA ARG A 292 -5.65 -19.16 7.52
C ARG A 292 -6.39 -20.00 8.51
N ARG A 293 -6.53 -19.50 9.74
CA ARG A 293 -7.35 -20.09 10.79
C ARG A 293 -8.15 -18.99 11.49
N THR A 294 -9.43 -19.25 11.65
CA THR A 294 -10.30 -18.40 12.46
C THR A 294 -10.19 -18.86 13.93
N LEU A 295 -10.07 -17.89 14.83
CA LEU A 295 -9.97 -18.08 16.27
C LEU A 295 -11.37 -17.94 16.91
N ASP A 296 -11.55 -18.55 18.05
CA ASP A 296 -12.79 -18.43 18.83
C ASP A 296 -12.94 -17.01 19.41
N ALA A 297 -11.83 -16.38 19.81
CA ALA A 297 -11.79 -14.99 20.26
C ALA A 297 -10.76 -14.17 19.46
N PRO A 298 -11.02 -12.87 19.25
CA PRO A 298 -10.04 -11.97 18.64
C PRO A 298 -8.79 -11.84 19.52
N THR A 299 -7.61 -11.68 18.89
CA THR A 299 -6.35 -11.50 19.62
C THR A 299 -5.48 -10.42 19.00
N GLN A 300 -4.68 -9.75 19.82
CA GLN A 300 -3.54 -8.93 19.45
C GLN A 300 -2.23 -9.43 20.08
N GLN A 301 -2.27 -10.61 20.73
CA GLN A 301 -1.12 -11.18 21.44
C GLN A 301 -0.17 -11.87 20.47
N ALA A 302 1.12 -11.55 20.57
CA ALA A 302 2.15 -12.10 19.70
C ALA A 302 2.24 -13.63 19.83
N ASP A 303 2.15 -14.17 21.05
CA ASP A 303 2.23 -15.60 21.27
C ASP A 303 1.04 -16.35 20.65
N SER A 304 -0.17 -15.84 20.82
CA SER A 304 -1.38 -16.45 20.23
C SER A 304 -1.33 -16.44 18.69
N ILE A 305 -0.90 -15.33 18.09
CA ILE A 305 -0.71 -15.22 16.64
C ILE A 305 0.35 -16.23 16.17
N TYR A 306 1.48 -16.30 16.86
CA TYR A 306 2.58 -17.18 16.53
C TYR A 306 2.19 -18.66 16.62
N GLN A 307 1.56 -19.11 17.71
CA GLN A 307 1.18 -20.52 17.90
C GLN A 307 0.26 -21.02 16.76
N VAL A 308 -0.68 -20.19 16.36
CA VAL A 308 -1.57 -20.51 15.23
C VAL A 308 -0.81 -20.51 13.91
N ALA A 309 0.01 -19.48 13.66
CA ALA A 309 0.80 -19.38 12.44
C ALA A 309 1.82 -20.52 12.31
N ARG A 310 2.40 -20.99 13.42
CA ARG A 310 3.31 -22.13 13.47
C ARG A 310 2.63 -23.44 13.01
N ARG A 311 1.44 -23.74 13.52
CA ARG A 311 0.65 -24.91 13.06
C ARG A 311 0.32 -24.85 11.58
N LEU A 312 0.02 -23.62 11.07
CA LEU A 312 -0.20 -23.40 9.64
C LEU A 312 1.08 -23.59 8.81
N LEU A 313 2.23 -23.19 9.34
CA LEU A 313 3.53 -23.40 8.70
C LEU A 313 3.90 -24.89 8.67
N GLU A 314 3.75 -25.61 9.77
CA GLU A 314 4.02 -27.05 9.85
C GLU A 314 3.26 -27.82 8.77
N SER A 315 1.99 -27.47 8.51
CA SER A 315 1.19 -28.09 7.44
C SER A 315 1.64 -27.75 6.00
N ALA A 316 2.53 -26.80 5.85
CA ALA A 316 2.99 -26.33 4.55
C ALA A 316 4.49 -26.58 4.28
N LEU A 317 5.25 -27.05 5.27
CA LEU A 317 6.72 -27.22 5.16
C LEU A 317 7.16 -28.05 3.95
N ALA A 318 6.44 -29.13 3.62
CA ALA A 318 6.74 -29.98 2.47
C ALA A 318 6.62 -29.26 1.10
N GLN A 319 6.06 -28.04 1.07
CA GLN A 319 5.91 -27.25 -0.17
C GLN A 319 7.05 -26.26 -0.39
N GLY A 320 8.05 -26.24 0.50
CA GLY A 320 9.27 -25.43 0.38
C GLY A 320 10.24 -25.94 -0.71
N PRO A 321 11.37 -25.27 -0.91
CA PRO A 321 11.86 -24.15 -0.11
C PRO A 321 11.08 -22.85 -0.37
N PHE A 322 11.09 -21.96 0.64
CA PHE A 322 10.36 -20.70 0.59
C PHE A 322 11.30 -19.51 0.40
N ARG A 323 10.85 -18.57 -0.40
CA ARG A 323 11.48 -17.27 -0.66
C ARG A 323 10.99 -16.18 0.27
N LEU A 324 9.75 -16.28 0.73
CA LEU A 324 9.08 -15.27 1.54
C LEU A 324 8.16 -15.93 2.56
N LEU A 325 8.12 -15.34 3.74
CA LEU A 325 7.16 -15.66 4.78
C LEU A 325 6.49 -14.39 5.28
N GLY A 326 5.18 -14.45 5.51
CA GLY A 326 4.38 -13.37 6.06
C GLY A 326 3.35 -13.87 7.04
N VAL A 327 3.08 -13.05 8.06
CA VAL A 327 2.03 -13.26 9.07
C VAL A 327 1.10 -12.07 9.07
N GLY A 328 -0.18 -12.32 9.33
CA GLY A 328 -1.15 -11.24 9.47
C GLY A 328 -2.37 -11.67 10.26
N ILE A 329 -3.12 -10.67 10.69
CA ILE A 329 -4.44 -10.82 11.30
C ILE A 329 -5.48 -10.06 10.49
N SER A 330 -6.68 -10.61 10.41
CA SER A 330 -7.84 -9.99 9.75
C SER A 330 -9.11 -10.28 10.54
N GLY A 331 -10.28 -9.80 10.06
CA GLY A 331 -11.48 -9.81 10.88
C GLY A 331 -11.28 -8.91 12.10
N LEU A 332 -10.78 -7.71 11.87
CA LEU A 332 -10.39 -6.77 12.92
C LEU A 332 -11.60 -6.16 13.61
N CYS A 333 -11.51 -6.08 14.94
CA CYS A 333 -12.44 -5.37 15.80
C CYS A 333 -11.64 -4.53 16.83
N PRO A 334 -12.28 -3.53 17.49
CA PRO A 334 -11.66 -2.89 18.64
C PRO A 334 -11.22 -3.92 19.68
N ASP A 335 -10.08 -3.68 20.30
CA ASP A 335 -9.60 -4.53 21.38
C ASP A 335 -10.49 -4.39 22.61
N THR A 336 -11.26 -5.44 22.90
CA THR A 336 -12.08 -5.58 24.10
C THR A 336 -11.48 -6.62 25.06
N SER A 337 -10.19 -6.86 25.00
CA SER A 337 -9.47 -7.94 25.68
C SER A 337 -9.61 -7.96 27.22
N THR A 338 -10.17 -6.90 27.79
CA THR A 338 -10.59 -6.89 29.22
C THR A 338 -11.88 -7.67 29.47
N ALA A 339 -12.61 -8.09 28.43
CA ALA A 339 -13.93 -8.72 28.54
C ALA A 339 -13.96 -10.19 28.03
N ALA A 340 -12.85 -10.71 27.46
CA ALA A 340 -12.82 -12.12 27.04
C ALA A 340 -12.71 -13.02 28.25
N ALA A 341 -13.70 -13.91 28.46
CA ALA A 341 -13.61 -14.95 29.44
C ALA A 341 -12.34 -15.80 29.22
N PRO A 342 -11.59 -16.14 30.27
CA PRO A 342 -10.41 -16.98 30.13
C PRO A 342 -10.82 -18.33 29.53
N ASP A 343 -10.06 -18.80 28.55
CA ASP A 343 -10.20 -20.18 28.07
C ASP A 343 -9.82 -21.13 29.22
N LEU A 344 -10.80 -21.84 29.74
CA LEU A 344 -10.62 -22.76 30.88
C LEU A 344 -9.68 -23.93 30.55
N LEU A 345 -9.44 -24.19 29.25
CA LEU A 345 -8.54 -25.24 28.78
C LEU A 345 -7.09 -24.75 28.61
N ASP A 346 -6.85 -23.43 28.59
CA ASP A 346 -5.51 -22.83 28.46
C ASP A 346 -5.07 -22.15 29.78
N THR A 347 -4.68 -22.96 30.76
CA THR A 347 -4.26 -22.51 32.08
C THR A 347 -3.02 -21.61 32.08
N ASP A 348 -2.21 -21.64 31.01
CA ASP A 348 -1.01 -20.81 30.87
C ASP A 348 -1.25 -19.47 30.14
N ALA A 349 -2.42 -19.26 29.56
CA ALA A 349 -2.76 -18.02 28.87
C ALA A 349 -2.58 -16.78 29.78
N PRO A 350 -2.99 -16.75 31.05
CA PRO A 350 -2.78 -15.61 31.92
C PRO A 350 -1.29 -15.28 32.14
N LYS A 351 -0.45 -16.31 32.30
CA LYS A 351 1.00 -16.15 32.49
C LYS A 351 1.65 -15.58 31.22
N ARG A 352 1.30 -16.12 30.05
CA ARG A 352 1.81 -15.61 28.76
C ARG A 352 1.44 -14.16 28.55
N LEU A 353 0.19 -13.77 28.86
CA LEU A 353 -0.26 -12.38 28.78
C LEU A 353 0.51 -11.47 29.75
N ALA A 354 0.75 -11.90 30.97
CA ALA A 354 1.51 -11.13 31.95
C ALA A 354 2.96 -10.90 31.48
N VAL A 355 3.62 -11.95 30.98
CA VAL A 355 4.97 -11.84 30.38
C VAL A 355 4.99 -10.92 29.18
N GLU A 356 4.00 -10.99 28.30
CA GLU A 356 3.92 -10.11 27.12
C GLU A 356 3.74 -8.65 27.54
N ARG A 357 2.83 -8.36 28.49
CA ARG A 357 2.62 -7.00 29.03
C ARG A 357 3.90 -6.44 29.69
N ALA A 358 4.59 -7.25 30.47
CA ALA A 358 5.87 -6.84 31.08
C ALA A 358 6.94 -6.53 30.00
N THR A 359 7.03 -7.38 28.98
CA THR A 359 7.93 -7.18 27.84
C THR A 359 7.59 -5.90 27.08
N ASP A 360 6.31 -5.65 26.82
CA ASP A 360 5.83 -4.44 26.14
C ASP A 360 6.17 -3.18 26.95
N SER A 361 5.98 -3.22 28.28
CA SER A 361 6.33 -2.12 29.16
C SER A 361 7.84 -1.80 29.16
N ILE A 362 8.69 -2.83 29.15
CA ILE A 362 10.15 -2.68 29.06
C ILE A 362 10.51 -2.07 27.70
N ARG A 363 9.98 -2.56 26.60
CA ARG A 363 10.23 -2.06 25.26
C ARG A 363 9.75 -0.61 25.08
N GLN A 364 8.62 -0.26 25.66
CA GLN A 364 8.11 1.11 25.63
C GLN A 364 9.03 2.07 26.39
N LYS A 365 9.61 1.63 27.51
CA LYS A 365 10.48 2.46 28.37
C LYS A 365 11.91 2.55 27.85
N PHE A 366 12.46 1.46 27.32
CA PHE A 366 13.89 1.34 27.00
C PHE A 366 14.17 1.10 25.50
N GLY A 367 13.14 1.11 24.65
CA GLY A 367 13.26 0.88 23.21
C GLY A 367 12.96 -0.56 22.78
N ALA A 368 12.58 -0.75 21.52
CA ALA A 368 12.13 -2.04 20.99
C ALA A 368 13.18 -3.15 21.01
N GLU A 369 14.45 -2.80 21.03
CA GLU A 369 15.59 -3.73 21.03
C GLU A 369 16.06 -4.15 22.44
N SER A 370 15.50 -3.55 23.50
CA SER A 370 15.93 -3.75 24.89
C SER A 370 15.70 -5.17 25.42
N ILE A 371 14.70 -5.88 24.91
CA ILE A 371 14.39 -7.26 25.30
C ILE A 371 13.87 -8.05 24.10
N LYS A 372 14.46 -9.23 23.89
CA LYS A 372 14.07 -10.19 22.84
C LYS A 372 13.94 -11.59 23.42
N LYS A 373 12.97 -12.38 22.96
CA LYS A 373 12.93 -13.82 23.28
C LYS A 373 14.04 -14.56 22.52
N GLY A 374 14.66 -15.57 23.13
CA GLY A 374 15.81 -16.31 22.57
C GLY A 374 15.61 -16.83 21.14
N ARG A 375 14.37 -17.27 20.79
CA ARG A 375 14.03 -17.69 19.42
C ARG A 375 14.09 -16.56 18.37
N ALA A 376 14.16 -15.31 18.78
CA ALA A 376 14.31 -14.16 17.87
C ALA A 376 15.78 -13.76 17.68
N LEU A 377 16.72 -14.41 18.35
CA LEU A 377 18.15 -14.09 18.31
C LEU A 377 18.90 -14.81 17.19
N LYS A 378 18.23 -15.76 16.51
CA LYS A 378 18.80 -16.50 15.36
C LYS A 378 18.49 -15.83 14.03
#